data_c9cec7010e8108987731ce0c51299b3e
#
_entry.id   c9cec7010e8108987731ce0c51299b3e
#
_cell.length_a   1.000
_cell.length_b   1.000
_cell.length_c   1.000
_cell.angle_alpha   90.00
_cell.angle_beta   90.00
_cell.angle_gamma   90.00
#
_symmetry.space_group_name_H-M   'P 1'
#
loop_
_entity.id
_entity.type
_entity.pdbx_description
1 polymer ?
#
loop_
_entity_poly.entity_id
_entity_poly.type
_entity_poly.pdbx_seq_one_letter_code
_entity_poly.pdbx_strand_id
1 'polypeptide(L)'
;MSGKWPGGFIKKTAPVVVGPVDGEGGTASGIWTLDQAADYEKQGLWPKPLVPRELWTWGNGADGANGQGNTTSYSSPVQVGALTDWSKVSLSYKSTVAIKSDGTLWAWGDNGYGQLGDGSTTDRSSPVQVGALTDWAQIAGGREFFTSIKTDGTLWAWGRNNFGQLGQGNTTSYSSPVQIGALTDWSLVGAGNEHVLAVKTDGTLWTWGANDQGELGQGNTTDYSSPVQVGALTTWATPAGGGETGVSHSLCVKTDGTLWTWGGNGQGQLGIGNTTYKSSPVQVGALTDWSKGLGGDRGSACIKTDGTVWTMGRSDSGELGDGTTVDKSSPVQVGALTTWADISRGNRFVIGRTTGNTLFSWGDNDTGMLGLGDTTDRSSPVQVGALTTWNKSAGEMSNALHSVAFQSP
;
A
#
# COMPACT_ATOMS: atom_id res chain seq x y z
N MET A 1 -5.70 -43.93 44.29
CA MET A 1 -6.00 -42.75 45.08
C MET A 1 -6.07 -41.55 44.13
N SER A 2 -7.25 -41.07 43.86
CA SER A 2 -7.51 -39.97 42.95
C SER A 2 -7.34 -38.64 43.70
N GLY A 3 -6.28 -37.89 43.40
CA GLY A 3 -6.11 -36.54 43.92
C GLY A 3 -7.07 -35.58 43.23
N LYS A 4 -8.10 -35.14 43.93
CA LYS A 4 -8.96 -34.03 43.55
C LYS A 4 -8.17 -32.72 43.67
N TRP A 5 -8.04 -31.98 42.60
CA TRP A 5 -7.62 -30.59 42.64
C TRP A 5 -8.76 -29.71 43.15
N PRO A 6 -8.55 -28.75 44.08
CA PRO A 6 -9.62 -27.84 44.51
C PRO A 6 -9.96 -26.91 43.33
N GLY A 7 -11.22 -26.96 42.88
CA GLY A 7 -11.76 -26.18 41.80
C GLY A 7 -11.73 -24.68 42.12
N GLY A 8 -10.86 -23.95 41.43
CA GLY A 8 -10.96 -22.49 41.28
C GLY A 8 -12.16 -22.17 40.36
N PHE A 9 -12.89 -21.13 40.69
CA PHE A 9 -14.05 -20.66 39.92
C PHE A 9 -13.62 -20.37 38.44
N ILE A 10 -14.08 -21.20 37.52
CA ILE A 10 -13.95 -20.93 36.08
C ILE A 10 -14.92 -19.83 35.75
N LYS A 11 -14.48 -18.62 35.44
CA LYS A 11 -15.29 -17.60 34.83
C LYS A 11 -15.82 -18.13 33.49
N LYS A 12 -17.16 -18.15 33.33
CA LYS A 12 -17.85 -18.62 32.12
C LYS A 12 -17.66 -17.72 30.89
N THR A 13 -17.06 -16.57 31.07
CA THR A 13 -16.71 -15.64 29.98
C THR A 13 -15.23 -15.79 29.67
N ALA A 14 -14.94 -16.26 28.45
CA ALA A 14 -13.59 -16.27 27.92
C ALA A 14 -12.99 -14.85 28.01
N PRO A 15 -11.72 -14.70 28.44
CA PRO A 15 -11.07 -13.40 28.37
C PRO A 15 -11.00 -12.96 26.91
N VAL A 16 -11.15 -11.66 26.66
CA VAL A 16 -10.98 -11.08 25.34
C VAL A 16 -9.50 -11.20 24.96
N VAL A 17 -9.21 -11.99 23.96
CA VAL A 17 -7.86 -12.03 23.35
C VAL A 17 -7.76 -10.77 22.50
N VAL A 18 -6.95 -9.81 22.92
CA VAL A 18 -6.63 -8.63 22.11
C VAL A 18 -5.42 -9.03 21.24
N GLY A 19 -5.75 -9.53 20.04
CA GLY A 19 -4.77 -9.72 18.98
C GLY A 19 -5.11 -8.85 17.78
N PRO A 20 -4.20 -8.63 16.84
CA PRO A 20 -4.53 -7.92 15.61
C PRO A 20 -5.65 -8.65 14.86
N VAL A 21 -6.62 -7.90 14.39
CA VAL A 21 -7.87 -8.38 13.74
C VAL A 21 -7.58 -9.10 12.40
N ASP A 22 -6.37 -8.94 11.88
CA ASP A 22 -5.91 -9.44 10.57
C ASP A 22 -5.21 -10.81 10.63
N GLY A 23 -5.12 -11.44 11.79
CA GLY A 23 -4.44 -12.73 11.96
C GLY A 23 -2.91 -12.68 11.83
N GLU A 24 -2.30 -11.51 11.88
CA GLU A 24 -0.85 -11.30 11.81
C GLU A 24 -0.16 -11.33 13.19
N GLY A 25 -0.34 -12.38 13.95
CA GLY A 25 0.38 -12.62 15.20
C GLY A 25 0.12 -11.60 16.31
N GLY A 26 -0.39 -12.06 17.41
CA GLY A 26 -0.54 -11.29 18.65
C GLY A 26 -0.02 -12.07 19.84
N THR A 27 0.14 -11.41 20.97
CA THR A 27 0.47 -12.06 22.24
C THR A 27 -0.82 -12.28 23.04
N ALA A 28 -1.09 -13.53 23.44
CA ALA A 28 -2.12 -13.80 24.42
C ALA A 28 -1.59 -13.41 25.81
N SER A 29 -2.22 -12.43 26.48
CA SER A 29 -1.90 -12.09 27.85
C SER A 29 -2.73 -12.95 28.81
N GLY A 30 -2.06 -13.59 29.76
CA GLY A 30 -2.70 -14.39 30.81
C GLY A 30 -2.14 -15.81 30.93
N ILE A 31 -2.61 -16.55 31.94
CA ILE A 31 -2.28 -17.97 32.12
C ILE A 31 -3.42 -18.80 31.49
N TRP A 32 -3.07 -19.68 30.54
CA TRP A 32 -4.01 -20.48 29.75
C TRP A 32 -3.78 -21.97 30.03
N THR A 33 -4.87 -22.75 30.07
CA THR A 33 -4.75 -24.20 30.02
C THR A 33 -4.58 -24.67 28.58
N LEU A 34 -4.02 -25.86 28.38
CA LEU A 34 -3.85 -26.46 27.05
C LEU A 34 -5.19 -26.60 26.31
N ASP A 35 -6.26 -26.92 27.02
CA ASP A 35 -7.61 -27.05 26.43
C ASP A 35 -8.15 -25.70 25.97
N GLN A 36 -7.94 -24.63 26.74
CA GLN A 36 -8.29 -23.28 26.36
C GLN A 36 -7.49 -22.81 25.13
N ALA A 37 -6.19 -23.06 25.11
CA ALA A 37 -5.34 -22.75 23.97
C ALA A 37 -5.82 -23.47 22.71
N ALA A 38 -6.11 -24.77 22.80
CA ALA A 38 -6.62 -25.57 21.68
C ALA A 38 -8.01 -25.12 21.19
N ASP A 39 -8.89 -24.68 22.10
CA ASP A 39 -10.21 -24.16 21.73
C ASP A 39 -10.11 -22.77 21.05
N TYR A 40 -9.22 -21.90 21.50
CA TYR A 40 -8.94 -20.62 20.85
C TYR A 40 -8.26 -20.80 19.48
N GLU A 41 -7.36 -21.77 19.34
CA GLU A 41 -6.72 -22.12 18.08
C GLU A 41 -7.77 -22.58 17.03
N LYS A 42 -8.71 -23.48 17.44
CA LYS A 42 -9.82 -23.93 16.58
C LYS A 42 -10.76 -22.79 16.16
N GLN A 43 -10.92 -21.78 17.01
CA GLN A 43 -11.74 -20.61 16.74
C GLN A 43 -10.96 -19.51 15.98
N GLY A 44 -9.66 -19.72 15.70
CA GLY A 44 -8.79 -18.71 15.07
C GLY A 44 -8.47 -17.52 15.97
N LEU A 45 -8.72 -17.64 17.29
CA LEU A 45 -8.50 -16.57 18.29
C LEU A 45 -7.17 -16.72 19.03
N TRP A 46 -6.44 -17.82 18.82
CA TRP A 46 -5.09 -18.00 19.39
C TRP A 46 -4.09 -17.25 18.54
N PRO A 47 -3.14 -16.51 19.16
CA PRO A 47 -2.12 -15.80 18.41
C PRO A 47 -1.33 -16.76 17.52
N LYS A 48 -1.34 -16.50 16.21
CA LYS A 48 -0.49 -17.26 15.29
C LYS A 48 0.97 -16.82 15.49
N PRO A 49 1.93 -17.76 15.41
CA PRO A 49 3.34 -17.37 15.38
C PRO A 49 3.57 -16.33 14.28
N LEU A 50 4.36 -15.29 14.58
CA LEU A 50 4.81 -14.35 13.56
C LEU A 50 5.51 -15.16 12.46
N VAL A 51 5.02 -15.05 11.23
CA VAL A 51 5.70 -15.63 10.08
C VAL A 51 6.90 -14.73 9.79
N PRO A 52 8.15 -15.23 9.93
CA PRO A 52 9.32 -14.43 9.57
C PRO A 52 9.21 -13.95 8.13
N ARG A 53 9.52 -12.68 7.89
CA ARG A 53 9.48 -12.07 6.56
C ARG A 53 10.77 -11.30 6.32
N GLU A 54 11.51 -11.73 5.33
CA GLU A 54 12.63 -10.99 4.77
C GLU A 54 12.10 -9.91 3.83
N LEU A 55 12.72 -8.74 3.84
CA LEU A 55 12.43 -7.67 2.90
C LEU A 55 13.48 -7.66 1.80
N TRP A 56 13.03 -7.68 0.56
CA TRP A 56 13.87 -7.65 -0.63
C TRP A 56 13.55 -6.42 -1.47
N THR A 57 14.59 -5.75 -1.99
CA THR A 57 14.46 -4.53 -2.81
C THR A 57 15.28 -4.64 -4.09
N TRP A 58 14.86 -3.92 -5.12
CA TRP A 58 15.57 -3.80 -6.41
C TRP A 58 15.04 -2.59 -7.19
N GLY A 59 15.64 -2.29 -8.36
CA GLY A 59 15.35 -1.13 -9.17
C GLY A 59 16.26 0.04 -8.85
N ASN A 60 15.77 1.27 -9.00
CA ASN A 60 16.54 2.48 -8.79
C ASN A 60 17.05 2.59 -7.34
N GLY A 61 18.38 2.72 -7.18
CA GLY A 61 19.04 2.86 -5.88
C GLY A 61 19.47 4.28 -5.55
N ALA A 62 19.12 5.27 -6.39
CA ALA A 62 19.46 6.67 -6.12
C ALA A 62 18.99 7.08 -4.72
N ASP A 63 19.74 7.96 -4.08
CA ASP A 63 19.48 8.49 -2.75
C ASP A 63 19.38 7.41 -1.64
N GLY A 64 19.76 6.15 -1.98
CA GLY A 64 19.72 5.02 -1.05
C GLY A 64 18.39 4.28 -0.98
N ALA A 65 17.49 4.45 -1.97
CA ALA A 65 16.13 3.90 -1.98
C ALA A 65 16.04 2.39 -1.73
N ASN A 66 17.07 1.61 -2.12
CA ASN A 66 17.14 0.17 -1.91
C ASN A 66 17.56 -0.27 -0.49
N GLY A 67 17.98 0.65 0.38
CA GLY A 67 18.33 0.35 1.78
C GLY A 67 19.58 -0.52 1.99
N GLN A 68 20.46 -0.60 0.98
CA GLN A 68 21.64 -1.49 0.94
C GLN A 68 22.93 -0.84 1.47
N GLY A 69 22.85 0.35 2.09
CA GLY A 69 24.02 1.10 2.54
C GLY A 69 24.78 1.82 1.42
N ASN A 70 24.21 1.87 0.23
CA ASN A 70 24.78 2.52 -0.96
C ASN A 70 23.67 3.07 -1.86
N THR A 71 24.07 3.66 -3.02
CA THR A 71 23.15 4.25 -4.02
C THR A 71 23.11 3.45 -5.33
N THR A 72 23.48 2.16 -5.29
CA THR A 72 23.52 1.30 -6.48
C THR A 72 22.09 0.84 -6.87
N SER A 73 21.76 0.91 -8.16
CA SER A 73 20.57 0.27 -8.72
C SER A 73 20.81 -1.22 -8.92
N TYR A 74 19.79 -2.03 -8.63
CA TYR A 74 19.87 -3.48 -8.76
C TYR A 74 18.80 -3.99 -9.73
N SER A 75 19.19 -4.75 -10.75
CA SER A 75 18.27 -5.38 -11.69
C SER A 75 17.74 -6.76 -11.21
N SER A 76 18.14 -7.20 -10.02
CA SER A 76 17.67 -8.42 -9.37
C SER A 76 17.37 -8.15 -7.90
N PRO A 77 16.41 -8.88 -7.28
CA PRO A 77 16.10 -8.72 -5.85
C PRO A 77 17.34 -8.90 -4.96
N VAL A 78 17.52 -7.99 -3.99
CA VAL A 78 18.57 -8.02 -2.96
C VAL A 78 17.93 -7.84 -1.59
N GLN A 79 18.27 -8.70 -0.61
CA GLN A 79 17.72 -8.65 0.73
C GLN A 79 18.19 -7.41 1.51
N VAL A 80 17.28 -6.76 2.21
CA VAL A 80 17.58 -5.60 3.07
C VAL A 80 18.06 -6.09 4.44
N GLY A 81 19.37 -6.12 4.62
CA GLY A 81 19.99 -6.63 5.85
C GLY A 81 19.64 -8.09 6.12
N ALA A 82 19.70 -8.52 7.39
CA ALA A 82 19.44 -9.90 7.83
C ALA A 82 18.17 -10.02 8.70
N LEU A 83 17.33 -8.98 8.74
CA LEU A 83 16.13 -8.96 9.60
C LEU A 83 14.98 -9.71 8.92
N THR A 84 14.20 -10.43 9.75
CA THR A 84 13.07 -11.26 9.30
C THR A 84 11.76 -10.85 9.99
N ASP A 85 11.70 -9.66 10.55
CA ASP A 85 10.59 -9.13 11.35
C ASP A 85 9.81 -8.00 10.64
N TRP A 86 9.96 -7.87 9.34
CA TRP A 86 9.24 -6.90 8.55
C TRP A 86 7.75 -7.29 8.35
N SER A 87 6.83 -6.37 8.58
CA SER A 87 5.39 -6.59 8.53
C SER A 87 4.72 -5.87 7.36
N LYS A 88 4.99 -4.58 7.20
CA LYS A 88 4.40 -3.74 6.15
C LYS A 88 5.47 -2.84 5.54
N VAL A 89 5.27 -2.47 4.28
CA VAL A 89 6.15 -1.56 3.56
C VAL A 89 5.33 -0.72 2.59
N SER A 90 5.69 0.54 2.44
CA SER A 90 5.18 1.42 1.41
C SER A 90 6.32 2.23 0.81
N LEU A 91 6.22 2.51 -0.46
CA LEU A 91 7.23 3.24 -1.22
C LEU A 91 6.70 4.62 -1.60
N SER A 92 7.60 5.56 -1.68
CA SER A 92 7.42 6.83 -2.39
C SER A 92 8.34 6.87 -3.62
N TYR A 93 8.51 8.02 -4.24
CA TYR A 93 9.33 8.18 -5.46
C TYR A 93 10.71 7.54 -5.33
N LYS A 94 11.47 7.86 -4.28
CA LYS A 94 12.80 7.33 -4.00
C LYS A 94 13.02 7.04 -2.50
N SER A 95 11.96 6.84 -1.75
CA SER A 95 12.05 6.54 -0.33
C SER A 95 11.21 5.33 0.01
N THR A 96 11.61 4.64 1.04
CA THR A 96 10.91 3.47 1.59
C THR A 96 10.61 3.71 3.06
N VAL A 97 9.39 3.38 3.47
CA VAL A 97 9.00 3.31 4.88
C VAL A 97 8.43 1.92 5.16
N ALA A 98 8.86 1.31 6.25
CA ALA A 98 8.44 -0.03 6.64
C ALA A 98 8.06 -0.09 8.11
N ILE A 99 7.12 -0.97 8.45
CA ILE A 99 6.70 -1.28 9.82
C ILE A 99 7.16 -2.69 10.13
N LYS A 100 7.79 -2.87 11.28
CA LYS A 100 8.13 -4.19 11.81
C LYS A 100 6.97 -4.81 12.58
N SER A 101 7.08 -6.09 12.87
CA SER A 101 6.07 -6.84 13.62
C SER A 101 5.87 -6.36 15.07
N ASP A 102 6.85 -5.65 15.63
CA ASP A 102 6.77 -5.00 16.93
C ASP A 102 6.09 -3.61 16.88
N GLY A 103 5.62 -3.19 15.69
CA GLY A 103 4.97 -1.92 15.46
C GLY A 103 5.92 -0.72 15.31
N THR A 104 7.24 -0.92 15.29
CA THR A 104 8.22 0.16 15.06
C THR A 104 8.24 0.58 13.59
N LEU A 105 8.47 1.88 13.34
CA LEU A 105 8.55 2.48 12.02
C LEU A 105 10.01 2.68 11.60
N TRP A 106 10.35 2.35 10.37
CA TRP A 106 11.68 2.45 9.78
C TRP A 106 11.62 3.12 8.42
N ALA A 107 12.63 3.93 8.07
CA ALA A 107 12.66 4.67 6.82
C ALA A 107 14.06 4.75 6.22
N TRP A 108 14.15 4.87 4.88
CA TRP A 108 15.39 5.10 4.13
C TRP A 108 15.11 5.63 2.72
N GLY A 109 16.13 6.13 2.04
CA GLY A 109 16.07 6.76 0.72
C GLY A 109 16.21 8.27 0.80
N ASP A 110 15.64 8.98 -0.19
CA ASP A 110 15.58 10.44 -0.30
C ASP A 110 14.85 11.08 0.89
N ASN A 111 15.41 12.18 1.38
CA ASN A 111 14.88 12.91 2.54
C ASN A 111 14.85 14.44 2.35
N GLY A 112 14.94 14.93 1.13
CA GLY A 112 15.04 16.38 0.85
C GLY A 112 13.89 17.21 1.42
N TYR A 113 12.71 16.62 1.64
CA TYR A 113 11.54 17.26 2.28
C TYR A 113 11.23 16.73 3.69
N GLY A 114 12.12 15.92 4.28
CA GLY A 114 11.88 15.29 5.56
C GLY A 114 10.93 14.06 5.48
N GLN A 115 10.78 13.46 4.31
CA GLN A 115 9.86 12.34 4.08
C GLN A 115 10.25 11.06 4.81
N LEU A 116 11.46 10.92 5.32
CA LEU A 116 11.83 9.80 6.18
C LEU A 116 11.27 9.93 7.60
N GLY A 117 10.90 11.15 8.05
CA GLY A 117 10.29 11.36 9.35
C GLY A 117 11.26 11.25 10.54
N ASP A 118 12.57 11.18 10.30
CA ASP A 118 13.61 11.02 11.32
C ASP A 118 14.02 12.33 12.01
N GLY A 119 13.33 13.44 11.72
CA GLY A 119 13.62 14.78 12.22
C GLY A 119 14.70 15.52 11.44
N SER A 120 15.19 14.95 10.35
CA SER A 120 16.23 15.53 9.47
C SER A 120 15.73 15.70 8.03
N THR A 121 16.59 16.24 7.18
CA THR A 121 16.42 16.27 5.71
C THR A 121 17.62 15.61 5.01
N THR A 122 18.28 14.67 5.70
CA THR A 122 19.45 13.95 5.17
C THR A 122 19.02 12.57 4.68
N ASP A 123 19.40 12.23 3.45
CA ASP A 123 19.14 10.92 2.86
C ASP A 123 19.75 9.78 3.68
N ARG A 124 19.12 8.63 3.66
CA ARG A 124 19.58 7.42 4.36
C ARG A 124 19.67 6.25 3.39
N SER A 125 20.85 5.74 3.20
CA SER A 125 21.07 4.55 2.35
C SER A 125 20.84 3.21 3.08
N SER A 126 20.53 3.24 4.38
CA SER A 126 20.21 2.07 5.21
C SER A 126 18.98 2.38 6.07
N PRO A 127 18.18 1.38 6.45
CA PRO A 127 17.04 1.56 7.33
C PRO A 127 17.39 2.27 8.65
N VAL A 128 16.67 3.34 8.98
CA VAL A 128 16.76 4.09 10.26
C VAL A 128 15.41 4.03 10.95
N GLN A 129 15.40 3.82 12.26
CA GLN A 129 14.16 3.85 13.03
C GLN A 129 13.63 5.28 13.18
N VAL A 130 12.33 5.45 12.97
CA VAL A 130 11.61 6.73 13.10
C VAL A 130 10.98 6.82 14.49
N GLY A 131 11.61 7.59 15.36
CA GLY A 131 11.16 7.74 16.73
C GLY A 131 11.20 6.44 17.55
N ALA A 132 10.44 6.39 18.64
CA ALA A 132 10.43 5.26 19.60
C ALA A 132 9.03 4.62 19.75
N LEU A 133 8.05 5.01 18.94
CA LEU A 133 6.69 4.50 19.02
C LEU A 133 6.60 3.08 18.40
N THR A 134 5.72 2.26 18.94
CA THR A 134 5.53 0.85 18.57
C THR A 134 4.08 0.52 18.22
N ASP A 135 3.31 1.54 17.82
CA ASP A 135 1.87 1.45 17.56
C ASP A 135 1.49 1.78 16.11
N TRP A 136 2.47 1.80 15.19
CA TRP A 136 2.22 2.01 13.79
C TRP A 136 1.55 0.78 13.16
N ALA A 137 0.40 0.99 12.47
CA ALA A 137 -0.43 -0.09 11.95
C ALA A 137 -0.57 -0.11 10.43
N GLN A 138 -0.65 1.05 9.78
CA GLN A 138 -0.75 1.17 8.32
C GLN A 138 0.16 2.29 7.84
N ILE A 139 0.58 2.22 6.57
CA ILE A 139 1.44 3.20 5.93
C ILE A 139 1.05 3.33 4.45
N ALA A 140 0.96 4.56 3.94
CA ALA A 140 0.80 4.86 2.53
C ALA A 140 1.77 5.98 2.12
N GLY A 141 2.49 5.79 1.03
CA GLY A 141 3.44 6.74 0.47
C GLY A 141 2.89 7.45 -0.75
N GLY A 142 2.96 8.77 -0.76
CA GLY A 142 2.82 9.59 -1.96
C GLY A 142 4.21 9.87 -2.58
N ARG A 143 4.36 10.94 -3.37
CA ARG A 143 5.62 11.18 -4.07
C ARG A 143 6.80 11.46 -3.14
N GLU A 144 6.65 12.34 -2.19
CA GLU A 144 7.71 12.81 -1.26
C GLU A 144 7.12 13.04 0.14
N PHE A 145 6.10 12.26 0.49
CA PHE A 145 5.44 12.29 1.79
C PHE A 145 4.90 10.90 2.15
N PHE A 146 4.62 10.69 3.41
CA PHE A 146 3.97 9.48 3.92
C PHE A 146 2.82 9.84 4.86
N THR A 147 1.83 8.95 4.90
CA THR A 147 0.74 8.95 5.86
C THR A 147 0.67 7.60 6.56
N SER A 148 0.27 7.59 7.81
CA SER A 148 0.19 6.36 8.61
C SER A 148 -0.97 6.40 9.58
N ILE A 149 -1.64 5.26 9.77
CA ILE A 149 -2.64 5.07 10.82
C ILE A 149 -2.01 4.22 11.93
N LYS A 150 -2.20 4.64 13.17
CA LYS A 150 -1.80 3.89 14.35
C LYS A 150 -2.89 2.91 14.81
N THR A 151 -2.53 1.99 15.71
CA THR A 151 -3.47 1.01 16.29
C THR A 151 -4.63 1.63 17.05
N ASP A 152 -4.48 2.87 17.53
CA ASP A 152 -5.53 3.65 18.20
C ASP A 152 -6.47 4.39 17.24
N GLY A 153 -6.28 4.21 15.92
CA GLY A 153 -7.06 4.85 14.87
C GLY A 153 -6.70 6.31 14.57
N THR A 154 -5.63 6.84 15.16
CA THR A 154 -5.12 8.18 14.83
C THR A 154 -4.39 8.19 13.49
N LEU A 155 -4.53 9.28 12.72
CA LEU A 155 -3.88 9.47 11.41
C LEU A 155 -2.73 10.48 11.54
N TRP A 156 -1.61 10.16 10.92
CA TRP A 156 -0.35 10.91 10.96
C TRP A 156 0.20 11.13 9.55
N ALA A 157 0.92 12.25 9.31
CA ALA A 157 1.57 12.53 8.04
C ALA A 157 2.89 13.30 8.24
N TRP A 158 3.82 13.19 7.28
CA TRP A 158 5.10 13.89 7.25
C TRP A 158 5.68 13.92 5.84
N GLY A 159 6.70 14.75 5.62
CA GLY A 159 7.32 14.98 4.32
C GLY A 159 6.84 16.27 3.66
N ARG A 160 6.80 16.28 2.34
CA ARG A 160 6.39 17.43 1.50
C ARG A 160 4.93 17.79 1.70
N ASN A 161 4.64 19.13 1.68
CA ASN A 161 3.30 19.66 1.93
C ASN A 161 2.90 20.86 1.05
N ASN A 162 3.46 21.01 -0.14
CA ASN A 162 3.23 22.20 -0.97
C ASN A 162 1.77 22.41 -1.39
N PHE A 163 0.96 21.34 -1.41
CA PHE A 163 -0.45 21.33 -1.78
C PHE A 163 -1.38 21.00 -0.59
N GLY A 164 -0.86 21.01 0.64
CA GLY A 164 -1.64 20.64 1.82
C GLY A 164 -1.85 19.13 2.00
N GLN A 165 -1.09 18.28 1.30
CA GLN A 165 -1.22 16.81 1.33
C GLN A 165 -0.98 16.19 2.72
N LEU A 166 -0.39 16.93 3.67
CA LEU A 166 -0.26 16.47 5.06
C LEU A 166 -1.51 16.72 5.92
N GLY A 167 -2.55 17.39 5.38
CA GLY A 167 -3.84 17.55 6.05
C GLY A 167 -3.83 18.44 7.30
N GLN A 168 -2.81 19.30 7.48
CA GLN A 168 -2.59 20.11 8.68
C GLN A 168 -3.25 21.50 8.64
N GLY A 169 -4.05 21.82 7.61
CA GLY A 169 -4.62 23.13 7.39
C GLY A 169 -3.63 24.20 6.92
N ASN A 170 -2.44 23.77 6.47
CA ASN A 170 -1.37 24.63 5.98
C ASN A 170 -0.57 23.89 4.88
N THR A 171 0.48 24.53 4.36
CA THR A 171 1.38 23.98 3.33
C THR A 171 2.83 23.83 3.82
N THR A 172 3.05 23.73 5.14
CA THR A 172 4.38 23.54 5.73
C THR A 172 4.77 22.07 5.69
N SER A 173 5.95 21.76 5.16
CA SER A 173 6.53 20.39 5.20
C SER A 173 7.03 20.05 6.61
N TYR A 174 6.92 18.79 7.02
CA TYR A 174 7.34 18.32 8.34
C TYR A 174 8.32 17.15 8.22
N SER A 175 9.47 17.25 8.88
CA SER A 175 10.49 16.20 8.92
C SER A 175 10.27 15.15 10.03
N SER A 176 9.18 15.23 10.75
CA SER A 176 8.74 14.25 11.75
C SER A 176 7.24 14.00 11.60
N PRO A 177 6.73 12.82 11.95
CA PRO A 177 5.30 12.53 11.93
C PRO A 177 4.49 13.53 12.76
N VAL A 178 3.43 14.12 12.17
CA VAL A 178 2.48 15.02 12.82
C VAL A 178 1.08 14.45 12.70
N GLN A 179 0.32 14.45 13.82
CA GLN A 179 -1.05 13.93 13.84
C GLN A 179 -2.01 14.84 13.07
N ILE A 180 -2.89 14.27 12.26
CA ILE A 180 -3.93 14.98 11.53
C ILE A 180 -5.20 15.07 12.40
N GLY A 181 -5.45 16.27 12.96
CA GLY A 181 -6.59 16.48 13.86
C GLY A 181 -6.53 15.59 15.11
N ALA A 182 -7.69 15.38 15.76
CA ALA A 182 -7.81 14.64 17.01
C ALA A 182 -8.69 13.37 16.89
N LEU A 183 -9.09 13.00 15.67
CA LEU A 183 -9.96 11.84 15.44
C LEU A 183 -9.21 10.51 15.58
N THR A 184 -9.91 9.49 16.05
CA THR A 184 -9.39 8.14 16.31
C THR A 184 -10.20 7.06 15.57
N ASP A 185 -10.91 7.45 14.52
CA ASP A 185 -11.81 6.61 13.74
C ASP A 185 -11.30 6.33 12.30
N TRP A 186 -10.04 6.64 12.02
CA TRP A 186 -9.43 6.32 10.73
C TRP A 186 -9.15 4.81 10.62
N SER A 187 -9.56 4.21 9.50
CA SER A 187 -9.51 2.76 9.26
C SER A 187 -8.55 2.38 8.14
N LEU A 188 -8.58 3.10 7.02
CA LEU A 188 -7.74 2.83 5.85
C LEU A 188 -7.21 4.14 5.28
N VAL A 189 -6.00 4.09 4.72
CA VAL A 189 -5.38 5.22 4.03
C VAL A 189 -4.70 4.77 2.75
N GLY A 190 -4.85 5.56 1.68
CA GLY A 190 -4.15 5.44 0.41
C GLY A 190 -3.62 6.80 -0.01
N ALA A 191 -2.52 6.83 -0.75
CA ALA A 191 -1.91 8.07 -1.23
C ALA A 191 -1.74 8.04 -2.75
N GLY A 192 -1.96 9.18 -3.38
CA GLY A 192 -1.55 9.45 -4.76
C GLY A 192 -0.25 10.23 -4.81
N ASN A 193 0.03 10.88 -5.94
CA ASN A 193 1.24 11.66 -6.10
C ASN A 193 1.34 12.79 -5.05
N GLU A 194 0.31 13.62 -4.96
CA GLU A 194 0.28 14.83 -4.10
C GLU A 194 -1.06 14.96 -3.37
N HIS A 195 -1.81 13.87 -3.22
CA HIS A 195 -3.10 13.83 -2.51
C HIS A 195 -3.26 12.55 -1.68
N VAL A 196 -4.21 12.57 -0.77
CA VAL A 196 -4.50 11.47 0.15
C VAL A 196 -5.98 11.13 0.10
N LEU A 197 -6.26 9.85 0.22
CA LEU A 197 -7.59 9.29 0.44
C LEU A 197 -7.59 8.52 1.76
N ALA A 198 -8.56 8.75 2.62
CA ALA A 198 -8.69 7.98 3.86
C ALA A 198 -10.14 7.58 4.09
N VAL A 199 -10.34 6.37 4.61
CA VAL A 199 -11.66 5.84 4.95
C VAL A 199 -11.75 5.70 6.46
N LYS A 200 -12.87 6.14 7.03
CA LYS A 200 -13.17 5.98 8.45
C LYS A 200 -13.85 4.66 8.74
N THR A 201 -13.92 4.28 10.00
CA THR A 201 -14.61 3.05 10.48
C THR A 201 -16.11 3.03 10.14
N ASP A 202 -16.72 4.19 9.92
CA ASP A 202 -18.11 4.32 9.46
C ASP A 202 -18.27 4.15 7.94
N GLY A 203 -17.16 3.91 7.20
CA GLY A 203 -17.14 3.74 5.75
C GLY A 203 -17.22 5.04 4.95
N THR A 204 -17.09 6.22 5.56
CA THR A 204 -16.99 7.50 4.86
C THR A 204 -15.61 7.69 4.26
N LEU A 205 -15.53 8.28 3.04
CA LEU A 205 -14.28 8.61 2.36
C LEU A 205 -13.95 10.09 2.55
N TRP A 206 -12.70 10.38 2.81
CA TRP A 206 -12.14 11.72 2.99
C TRP A 206 -10.91 11.90 2.10
N THR A 207 -10.76 13.10 1.50
CA THR A 207 -9.65 13.42 0.59
C THR A 207 -9.09 14.81 0.88
N TRP A 208 -7.80 15.02 0.60
CA TRP A 208 -7.12 16.30 0.70
C TRP A 208 -5.79 16.28 -0.07
N GLY A 209 -5.15 17.45 -0.24
CA GLY A 209 -3.96 17.66 -1.05
C GLY A 209 -4.29 18.37 -2.35
N ALA A 210 -3.47 18.11 -3.39
CA ALA A 210 -3.64 18.64 -4.74
C ALA A 210 -4.96 18.18 -5.38
N ASN A 211 -5.55 19.04 -6.23
CA ASN A 211 -6.83 18.77 -6.89
C ASN A 211 -6.93 19.36 -8.31
N ASP A 212 -5.84 19.66 -8.96
CA ASP A 212 -5.82 20.29 -10.30
C ASP A 212 -6.61 19.51 -11.37
N GLN A 213 -6.73 18.20 -11.20
CA GLN A 213 -7.41 17.29 -12.13
C GLN A 213 -8.77 16.80 -11.59
N GLY A 214 -9.18 17.25 -10.39
CA GLY A 214 -10.37 16.76 -9.69
C GLY A 214 -10.16 15.47 -8.92
N GLU A 215 -8.90 15.11 -8.61
CA GLU A 215 -8.50 13.87 -7.93
C GLU A 215 -9.01 13.77 -6.49
N LEU A 216 -9.51 14.84 -5.89
CA LEU A 216 -10.17 14.80 -4.58
C LEU A 216 -11.65 14.38 -4.65
N GLY A 217 -12.26 14.35 -5.86
CA GLY A 217 -13.63 13.89 -6.03
C GLY A 217 -14.71 14.83 -5.48
N GLN A 218 -14.38 16.11 -5.23
CA GLN A 218 -15.24 17.11 -4.58
C GLN A 218 -16.16 17.88 -5.57
N GLY A 219 -16.16 17.50 -6.87
CA GLY A 219 -16.90 18.19 -7.90
C GLY A 219 -16.26 19.51 -8.39
N ASN A 220 -15.04 19.79 -7.96
CA ASN A 220 -14.25 20.97 -8.32
C ASN A 220 -12.77 20.60 -8.49
N THR A 221 -11.91 21.60 -8.69
CA THR A 221 -10.45 21.46 -8.84
C THR A 221 -9.68 22.33 -7.82
N THR A 222 -10.26 22.53 -6.62
CA THR A 222 -9.63 23.31 -5.54
C THR A 222 -8.84 22.38 -4.63
N ASP A 223 -7.58 22.73 -4.31
CA ASP A 223 -6.76 22.04 -3.32
C ASP A 223 -7.35 22.21 -1.90
N TYR A 224 -7.24 21.16 -1.11
CA TYR A 224 -7.65 21.21 0.30
C TYR A 224 -6.50 20.80 1.22
N SER A 225 -6.12 21.70 2.13
CA SER A 225 -5.06 21.42 3.12
C SER A 225 -5.54 20.72 4.39
N SER A 226 -6.83 20.36 4.45
CA SER A 226 -7.45 19.59 5.54
C SER A 226 -8.36 18.53 4.95
N PRO A 227 -8.59 17.40 5.64
CA PRO A 227 -9.50 16.36 5.17
C PRO A 227 -10.92 16.87 4.88
N VAL A 228 -11.46 16.58 3.69
CA VAL A 228 -12.83 16.91 3.26
C VAL A 228 -13.54 15.63 2.83
N GLN A 229 -14.78 15.42 3.31
CA GLN A 229 -15.56 14.22 3.01
C GLN A 229 -16.04 14.21 1.55
N VAL A 230 -15.94 13.06 0.90
CA VAL A 230 -16.43 12.83 -0.48
C VAL A 230 -17.88 12.35 -0.43
N GLY A 231 -18.81 13.27 -0.70
CA GLY A 231 -20.25 12.96 -0.67
C GLY A 231 -20.72 12.41 0.69
N ALA A 232 -21.83 11.65 0.70
CA ALA A 232 -22.47 11.15 1.91
C ALA A 232 -22.48 9.61 2.00
N LEU A 233 -21.78 8.90 1.10
CA LEU A 233 -21.79 7.43 1.11
C LEU A 233 -20.88 6.88 2.22
N THR A 234 -21.32 5.75 2.80
CA THR A 234 -20.65 5.04 3.90
C THR A 234 -20.25 3.61 3.51
N THR A 235 -19.97 3.40 2.22
CA THR A 235 -19.65 2.07 1.66
C THR A 235 -18.26 2.01 1.04
N TRP A 236 -17.42 3.00 1.26
CA TRP A 236 -16.06 3.04 0.74
C TRP A 236 -15.15 2.08 1.51
N ALA A 237 -14.29 1.30 0.80
CA ALA A 237 -13.53 0.22 1.44
C ALA A 237 -12.02 0.27 1.13
N THR A 238 -11.58 0.32 -0.12
CA THR A 238 -10.15 0.25 -0.45
C THR A 238 -9.71 1.49 -1.24
N PRO A 239 -9.35 2.58 -0.56
CA PRO A 239 -8.89 3.79 -1.23
C PRO A 239 -7.48 3.61 -1.79
N ALA A 240 -7.22 4.12 -2.98
CA ALA A 240 -5.88 4.19 -3.58
C ALA A 240 -5.77 5.43 -4.48
N GLY A 241 -4.59 5.99 -4.53
CA GLY A 241 -4.26 7.09 -5.44
C GLY A 241 -3.18 6.69 -6.44
N GLY A 242 -3.09 7.42 -7.53
CA GLY A 242 -2.04 7.30 -8.53
C GLY A 242 -1.73 8.65 -9.13
N GLY A 243 -0.80 8.68 -10.06
CA GLY A 243 -0.47 9.88 -10.81
C GLY A 243 1.00 10.24 -10.80
N GLU A 244 1.34 11.18 -11.64
CA GLU A 244 2.60 11.92 -11.64
C GLU A 244 2.31 13.42 -11.42
N THR A 245 3.35 14.25 -11.40
CA THR A 245 3.18 15.70 -11.22
C THR A 245 2.22 16.28 -12.27
N GLY A 246 1.12 16.88 -11.81
CA GLY A 246 0.10 17.50 -12.65
C GLY A 246 -0.85 16.54 -13.36
N VAL A 247 -0.77 15.23 -13.12
CA VAL A 247 -1.75 14.26 -13.65
C VAL A 247 -2.01 13.18 -12.62
N SER A 248 -2.90 13.46 -11.69
CA SER A 248 -3.24 12.52 -10.61
C SER A 248 -4.66 11.96 -10.77
N HIS A 249 -4.88 10.77 -10.26
CA HIS A 249 -6.20 10.14 -10.24
C HIS A 249 -6.39 9.32 -8.96
N SER A 250 -7.63 9.05 -8.67
CA SER A 250 -8.05 8.30 -7.50
C SER A 250 -8.93 7.13 -7.88
N LEU A 251 -8.87 6.08 -7.09
CA LEU A 251 -9.76 4.93 -7.21
C LEU A 251 -10.12 4.37 -5.85
N CYS A 252 -11.30 3.78 -5.75
CA CYS A 252 -11.74 3.12 -4.54
C CYS A 252 -12.71 1.99 -4.90
N VAL A 253 -12.52 0.82 -4.28
CA VAL A 253 -13.52 -0.24 -4.32
C VAL A 253 -14.46 -0.07 -3.13
N LYS A 254 -15.77 -0.22 -3.36
CA LYS A 254 -16.78 -0.21 -2.31
C LYS A 254 -17.00 -1.59 -1.71
N THR A 255 -17.68 -1.65 -0.58
CA THR A 255 -18.05 -2.90 0.10
C THR A 255 -18.97 -3.81 -0.73
N ASP A 256 -19.65 -3.26 -1.73
CA ASP A 256 -20.48 -4.01 -2.70
C ASP A 256 -19.66 -4.57 -3.88
N GLY A 257 -18.34 -4.39 -3.88
CA GLY A 257 -17.43 -4.84 -4.93
C GLY A 257 -17.41 -3.96 -6.19
N THR A 258 -18.07 -2.79 -6.19
CA THR A 258 -18.00 -1.86 -7.33
C THR A 258 -16.72 -1.03 -7.29
N LEU A 259 -16.10 -0.80 -8.48
CA LEU A 259 -14.92 0.05 -8.64
C LEU A 259 -15.35 1.46 -9.06
N TRP A 260 -14.79 2.46 -8.40
CA TRP A 260 -15.02 3.88 -8.65
C TRP A 260 -13.70 4.60 -8.89
N THR A 261 -13.67 5.50 -9.89
CA THR A 261 -12.47 6.26 -10.29
C THR A 261 -12.80 7.72 -10.57
N TRP A 262 -11.83 8.62 -10.36
CA TRP A 262 -11.97 10.05 -10.66
C TRP A 262 -10.59 10.72 -10.74
N GLY A 263 -10.53 11.99 -11.19
CA GLY A 263 -9.31 12.75 -11.41
C GLY A 263 -8.90 12.77 -12.87
N GLY A 264 -7.58 12.82 -13.11
CA GLY A 264 -6.94 12.83 -14.42
C GLY A 264 -7.23 11.57 -15.24
N ASN A 265 -7.45 11.74 -16.55
CA ASN A 265 -7.84 10.63 -17.45
C ASN A 265 -7.25 10.75 -18.87
N GLY A 266 -6.18 11.49 -19.06
CA GLY A 266 -5.63 11.75 -20.38
C GLY A 266 -5.22 10.51 -21.18
N GLN A 267 -4.85 9.41 -20.52
CA GLN A 267 -4.50 8.11 -21.11
C GLN A 267 -5.57 7.02 -20.88
N GLY A 268 -6.74 7.38 -20.32
CA GLY A 268 -7.80 6.41 -20.02
C GLY A 268 -7.64 5.67 -18.69
N GLN A 269 -6.81 6.17 -17.76
CA GLN A 269 -6.50 5.55 -16.47
C GLN A 269 -7.71 5.38 -15.54
N LEU A 270 -8.83 6.08 -15.80
CA LEU A 270 -10.08 5.88 -15.08
C LEU A 270 -10.86 4.63 -15.54
N GLY A 271 -10.56 4.07 -16.71
CA GLY A 271 -11.23 2.88 -17.23
C GLY A 271 -12.70 3.05 -17.63
N ILE A 272 -13.16 4.27 -17.89
CA ILE A 272 -14.57 4.61 -18.15
C ILE A 272 -14.92 4.67 -19.65
N GLY A 273 -14.08 4.10 -20.53
CA GLY A 273 -14.30 4.05 -21.98
C GLY A 273 -14.00 5.34 -22.75
N ASN A 274 -13.39 6.32 -22.09
CA ASN A 274 -12.98 7.60 -22.69
C ASN A 274 -11.79 8.22 -21.93
N THR A 275 -11.33 9.41 -22.36
CA THR A 275 -10.20 10.13 -21.76
C THR A 275 -10.63 11.43 -21.07
N THR A 276 -11.91 11.57 -20.70
CA THR A 276 -12.44 12.77 -20.03
C THR A 276 -12.15 12.72 -18.52
N TYR A 277 -11.59 13.77 -17.98
CA TYR A 277 -11.34 13.95 -16.55
C TYR A 277 -12.65 13.99 -15.75
N LYS A 278 -12.61 13.54 -14.50
CA LYS A 278 -13.77 13.50 -13.60
C LYS A 278 -13.43 14.10 -12.24
N SER A 279 -14.07 15.20 -11.89
CA SER A 279 -13.94 15.82 -10.57
C SER A 279 -14.85 15.22 -9.50
N SER A 280 -15.62 14.19 -9.83
CA SER A 280 -16.46 13.41 -8.91
C SER A 280 -16.30 11.92 -9.20
N PRO A 281 -16.46 11.03 -8.20
CA PRO A 281 -16.36 9.59 -8.42
C PRO A 281 -17.33 9.07 -9.48
N VAL A 282 -16.81 8.26 -10.42
CA VAL A 282 -17.59 7.59 -11.49
C VAL A 282 -17.34 6.09 -11.40
N GLN A 283 -18.41 5.30 -11.49
CA GLN A 283 -18.31 3.84 -11.47
C GLN A 283 -17.72 3.30 -12.78
N VAL A 284 -16.81 2.33 -12.67
CA VAL A 284 -16.20 1.61 -13.80
C VAL A 284 -17.07 0.42 -14.18
N GLY A 285 -17.85 0.58 -15.27
CA GLY A 285 -18.77 -0.45 -15.72
C GLY A 285 -19.83 -0.82 -14.70
N ALA A 286 -20.34 -2.06 -14.76
CA ALA A 286 -21.41 -2.56 -13.90
C ALA A 286 -21.01 -3.78 -13.04
N LEU A 287 -19.71 -4.14 -13.01
CA LEU A 287 -19.21 -5.30 -12.28
C LEU A 287 -19.14 -5.02 -10.77
N THR A 288 -19.37 -6.07 -9.98
CA THR A 288 -19.41 -6.03 -8.51
C THR A 288 -18.45 -7.06 -7.88
N ASP A 289 -17.41 -7.45 -8.60
CA ASP A 289 -16.44 -8.47 -8.22
C ASP A 289 -15.01 -7.90 -8.05
N TRP A 290 -14.86 -6.59 -8.00
CA TRP A 290 -13.58 -5.95 -7.72
C TRP A 290 -13.23 -6.10 -6.24
N SER A 291 -11.99 -6.51 -5.93
CA SER A 291 -11.49 -6.66 -4.56
C SER A 291 -10.49 -5.58 -4.16
N LYS A 292 -9.65 -5.12 -5.09
CA LYS A 292 -8.64 -4.08 -4.84
C LYS A 292 -8.33 -3.32 -6.13
N GLY A 293 -8.04 -2.04 -6.00
CA GLY A 293 -7.50 -1.21 -7.06
C GLY A 293 -6.25 -0.47 -6.60
N LEU A 294 -5.34 -0.18 -7.53
CA LEU A 294 -4.08 0.54 -7.32
C LEU A 294 -3.84 1.52 -8.44
N GLY A 295 -3.41 2.73 -8.11
CA GLY A 295 -2.96 3.73 -9.06
C GLY A 295 -1.44 3.70 -9.25
N GLY A 296 -0.98 3.94 -10.47
CA GLY A 296 0.41 4.24 -10.81
C GLY A 296 0.50 5.60 -11.50
N ASP A 297 1.56 5.86 -12.27
CA ASP A 297 1.77 7.13 -12.99
C ASP A 297 0.50 7.59 -13.76
N ARG A 298 0.19 6.97 -14.86
CA ARG A 298 -0.98 7.28 -15.71
C ARG A 298 -1.79 6.03 -16.03
N GLY A 299 -1.89 5.13 -15.09
CA GLY A 299 -2.62 3.88 -15.26
C GLY A 299 -3.07 3.29 -13.94
N SER A 300 -4.03 2.40 -14.01
CA SER A 300 -4.59 1.69 -12.87
C SER A 300 -4.46 0.18 -13.06
N ALA A 301 -4.30 -0.54 -11.94
CA ALA A 301 -4.32 -2.00 -11.90
C ALA A 301 -5.31 -2.45 -10.82
N CYS A 302 -6.13 -3.44 -11.14
CA CYS A 302 -7.17 -3.93 -10.25
C CYS A 302 -7.16 -5.45 -10.21
N ILE A 303 -7.50 -6.03 -9.08
CA ILE A 303 -7.70 -7.48 -8.93
C ILE A 303 -9.16 -7.75 -8.57
N LYS A 304 -9.71 -8.82 -9.16
CA LYS A 304 -11.04 -9.30 -8.88
C LYS A 304 -11.03 -10.45 -7.87
N THR A 305 -12.19 -10.74 -7.31
CA THR A 305 -12.39 -11.83 -6.35
C THR A 305 -12.16 -13.23 -6.96
N ASP A 306 -12.24 -13.34 -8.29
CA ASP A 306 -11.91 -14.56 -9.05
C ASP A 306 -10.40 -14.76 -9.29
N GLY A 307 -9.55 -13.84 -8.77
CA GLY A 307 -8.11 -13.88 -8.92
C GLY A 307 -7.61 -13.43 -10.29
N THR A 308 -8.42 -12.74 -11.11
CA THR A 308 -7.95 -12.10 -12.35
C THR A 308 -7.44 -10.69 -12.10
N VAL A 309 -6.41 -10.26 -12.84
CA VAL A 309 -5.86 -8.89 -12.82
C VAL A 309 -6.29 -8.15 -14.08
N TRP A 310 -6.68 -6.89 -13.90
CA TRP A 310 -7.14 -6.00 -14.96
C TRP A 310 -6.39 -4.68 -14.86
N THR A 311 -6.02 -4.12 -16.01
CA THR A 311 -5.25 -2.88 -16.11
C THR A 311 -5.90 -1.92 -17.11
N MET A 312 -5.66 -0.61 -16.96
CA MET A 312 -6.15 0.45 -17.83
C MET A 312 -5.25 1.68 -17.73
N GLY A 313 -5.26 2.51 -18.76
CA GLY A 313 -4.44 3.71 -18.87
C GLY A 313 -3.29 3.54 -19.85
N ARG A 314 -2.18 4.19 -19.52
CA ARG A 314 -0.94 4.23 -20.32
C ARG A 314 -0.27 2.87 -20.43
N SER A 315 0.34 2.60 -21.62
CA SER A 315 1.07 1.37 -21.94
C SER A 315 2.31 1.55 -22.82
N ASP A 316 2.97 2.69 -22.84
CA ASP A 316 4.14 2.95 -23.72
C ASP A 316 5.28 1.94 -23.53
N SER A 317 5.47 1.45 -22.30
CA SER A 317 6.48 0.45 -21.91
C SER A 317 5.84 -0.92 -21.60
N GLY A 318 4.57 -1.14 -21.99
CA GLY A 318 3.87 -2.39 -21.70
C GLY A 318 3.30 -2.50 -20.28
N GLU A 319 3.07 -1.38 -19.60
CA GLU A 319 2.59 -1.29 -18.22
C GLU A 319 1.27 -2.01 -17.97
N LEU A 320 0.46 -2.22 -19.04
CA LEU A 320 -0.81 -2.94 -18.94
C LEU A 320 -0.64 -4.46 -18.90
N GLY A 321 0.49 -5.01 -19.35
CA GLY A 321 0.74 -6.45 -19.32
C GLY A 321 -0.13 -7.29 -20.25
N ASP A 322 -0.82 -6.66 -21.22
CA ASP A 322 -1.73 -7.30 -22.18
C ASP A 322 -1.02 -7.79 -23.46
N GLY A 323 0.32 -7.72 -23.49
CA GLY A 323 1.15 -8.05 -24.64
C GLY A 323 1.32 -6.92 -25.64
N THR A 324 0.77 -5.73 -25.37
CA THR A 324 0.84 -4.56 -26.26
C THR A 324 1.43 -3.34 -25.56
N THR A 325 1.76 -2.32 -26.33
CA THR A 325 2.17 -0.99 -25.86
C THR A 325 1.13 0.08 -26.21
N VAL A 326 -0.16 -0.29 -26.21
CA VAL A 326 -1.28 0.58 -26.60
C VAL A 326 -2.13 0.92 -25.38
N ASP A 327 -2.33 2.20 -25.13
CA ASP A 327 -3.19 2.71 -24.06
C ASP A 327 -4.62 2.15 -24.12
N LYS A 328 -5.23 1.91 -22.98
CA LYS A 328 -6.59 1.39 -22.88
C LYS A 328 -7.44 2.29 -21.98
N SER A 329 -8.53 2.82 -22.50
CA SER A 329 -9.52 3.59 -21.75
C SER A 329 -10.61 2.75 -21.07
N SER A 330 -10.55 1.42 -21.20
CA SER A 330 -11.39 0.45 -20.50
C SER A 330 -10.50 -0.64 -19.89
N PRO A 331 -10.91 -1.29 -18.79
CA PRO A 331 -10.15 -2.36 -18.20
C PRO A 331 -9.89 -3.51 -19.19
N VAL A 332 -8.62 -3.96 -19.30
CA VAL A 332 -8.19 -5.13 -20.07
C VAL A 332 -7.59 -6.16 -19.12
N GLN A 333 -7.90 -7.44 -19.33
CA GLN A 333 -7.38 -8.52 -18.50
C GLN A 333 -5.91 -8.81 -18.81
N VAL A 334 -5.10 -8.99 -17.77
CA VAL A 334 -3.69 -9.39 -17.86
C VAL A 334 -3.58 -10.90 -18.03
N GLY A 335 -3.37 -11.33 -19.27
CA GLY A 335 -3.24 -12.75 -19.60
C GLY A 335 -4.46 -13.59 -19.20
N ALA A 336 -4.25 -14.89 -18.96
CA ALA A 336 -5.31 -15.85 -18.63
C ALA A 336 -5.23 -16.40 -17.20
N LEU A 337 -4.30 -15.91 -16.35
CA LEU A 337 -4.15 -16.41 -14.99
C LEU A 337 -5.33 -15.95 -14.11
N THR A 338 -5.85 -16.90 -13.31
CA THR A 338 -6.90 -16.68 -12.30
C THR A 338 -6.40 -16.98 -10.89
N THR A 339 -5.09 -16.95 -10.71
CA THR A 339 -4.42 -17.29 -9.45
C THR A 339 -3.67 -16.12 -8.84
N TRP A 340 -3.94 -14.89 -9.29
CA TRP A 340 -3.35 -13.73 -8.68
C TRP A 340 -3.89 -13.53 -7.27
N ALA A 341 -2.97 -13.47 -6.30
CA ALA A 341 -3.30 -13.29 -4.88
C ALA A 341 -3.12 -11.84 -4.43
N ASP A 342 -2.20 -11.11 -5.09
CA ASP A 342 -1.82 -9.77 -4.69
C ASP A 342 -1.13 -9.05 -5.84
N ILE A 343 -1.30 -7.73 -5.92
CA ILE A 343 -0.62 -6.86 -6.88
C ILE A 343 -0.10 -5.61 -6.18
N SER A 344 0.97 -5.05 -6.72
CA SER A 344 1.53 -3.74 -6.37
C SER A 344 1.85 -2.99 -7.65
N ARG A 345 1.66 -1.68 -7.67
CA ARG A 345 1.93 -0.85 -8.83
C ARG A 345 2.88 0.30 -8.48
N GLY A 346 4.02 0.34 -9.15
CA GLY A 346 4.96 1.47 -9.10
C GLY A 346 4.62 2.55 -10.13
N ASN A 347 5.59 3.40 -10.44
CA ASN A 347 5.42 4.50 -11.39
C ASN A 347 4.89 3.98 -12.74
N ARG A 348 5.66 3.13 -13.44
CA ARG A 348 5.35 2.61 -14.77
C ARG A 348 5.48 1.08 -14.86
N PHE A 349 5.39 0.37 -13.75
CA PHE A 349 5.51 -1.08 -13.70
C PHE A 349 4.52 -1.68 -12.69
N VAL A 350 4.29 -2.97 -12.82
CA VAL A 350 3.43 -3.75 -11.92
C VAL A 350 4.21 -4.97 -11.43
N ILE A 351 4.00 -5.32 -10.18
CA ILE A 351 4.43 -6.59 -9.58
C ILE A 351 3.18 -7.34 -9.13
N GLY A 352 3.07 -8.60 -9.52
CA GLY A 352 1.97 -9.47 -9.12
C GLY A 352 2.48 -10.77 -8.49
N ARG A 353 1.81 -11.23 -7.44
CA ARG A 353 2.09 -12.51 -6.80
C ARG A 353 0.91 -13.45 -6.98
N THR A 354 1.18 -14.70 -7.30
CA THR A 354 0.16 -15.76 -7.41
C THR A 354 -0.08 -16.46 -6.06
N THR A 355 -1.17 -17.20 -5.96
CA THR A 355 -1.47 -18.07 -4.80
C THR A 355 -0.42 -19.19 -4.62
N GLY A 356 0.36 -19.50 -5.67
CA GLY A 356 1.52 -20.38 -5.59
C GLY A 356 2.81 -19.71 -5.11
N ASN A 357 2.72 -18.48 -4.62
CA ASN A 357 3.86 -17.68 -4.10
C ASN A 357 4.96 -17.42 -5.14
N THR A 358 4.63 -17.39 -6.42
CA THR A 358 5.51 -16.93 -7.49
C THR A 358 5.28 -15.45 -7.73
N LEU A 359 6.36 -14.70 -7.93
CA LEU A 359 6.34 -13.28 -8.23
C LEU A 359 6.52 -13.04 -9.73
N PHE A 360 5.73 -12.14 -10.28
CA PHE A 360 5.81 -11.69 -11.68
C PHE A 360 5.92 -10.18 -11.74
N SER A 361 6.52 -9.66 -12.79
CA SER A 361 6.63 -8.22 -13.04
C SER A 361 6.49 -7.91 -14.53
N TRP A 362 6.02 -6.69 -14.85
CA TRP A 362 5.90 -6.16 -16.21
C TRP A 362 5.83 -4.64 -16.22
N GLY A 363 6.03 -4.03 -17.38
CA GLY A 363 6.11 -2.59 -17.61
C GLY A 363 7.53 -2.13 -17.85
N ASP A 364 7.80 -0.90 -17.47
CA ASP A 364 9.09 -0.20 -17.57
C ASP A 364 10.17 -0.89 -16.71
N ASN A 365 11.38 -0.99 -17.27
CA ASN A 365 12.51 -1.64 -16.63
C ASN A 365 13.84 -0.85 -16.78
N ASP A 366 13.80 0.42 -17.10
CA ASP A 366 15.01 1.24 -17.38
C ASP A 366 16.08 1.18 -16.28
N THR A 367 15.71 1.02 -15.03
CA THR A 367 16.62 0.90 -13.87
C THR A 367 16.55 -0.45 -13.16
N GLY A 368 15.99 -1.47 -13.83
CA GLY A 368 15.90 -2.83 -13.28
C GLY A 368 14.72 -3.05 -12.33
N MET A 369 13.66 -2.22 -12.41
CA MET A 369 12.50 -2.30 -11.51
C MET A 369 11.75 -3.62 -11.59
N LEU A 370 11.88 -4.35 -12.69
CA LEU A 370 11.24 -5.65 -12.85
C LEU A 370 11.95 -6.80 -12.12
N GLY A 371 13.22 -6.61 -11.71
CA GLY A 371 13.98 -7.63 -10.98
C GLY A 371 14.36 -8.86 -11.81
N LEU A 372 14.45 -8.72 -13.14
CA LEU A 372 14.65 -9.83 -14.09
C LEU A 372 16.12 -10.07 -14.45
N GLY A 373 17.06 -9.30 -13.86
CA GLY A 373 18.49 -9.37 -14.15
C GLY A 373 18.92 -8.53 -15.35
N ASP A 374 18.01 -7.80 -15.96
CA ASP A 374 18.24 -6.91 -17.10
C ASP A 374 17.50 -5.57 -16.93
N THR A 375 17.51 -4.73 -17.96
CA THR A 375 16.81 -3.43 -18.01
C THR A 375 15.89 -3.32 -19.22
N THR A 376 15.32 -4.45 -19.69
CA THR A 376 14.41 -4.48 -20.83
C THR A 376 12.95 -4.45 -20.37
N ASP A 377 12.14 -3.59 -20.97
CA ASP A 377 10.70 -3.51 -20.70
C ASP A 377 9.96 -4.81 -21.04
N ARG A 378 8.88 -5.06 -20.36
CA ARG A 378 8.05 -6.24 -20.57
C ARG A 378 6.57 -5.86 -20.76
N SER A 379 6.00 -6.17 -21.91
CA SER A 379 4.57 -5.95 -22.19
C SER A 379 3.66 -7.10 -21.70
N SER A 380 4.24 -8.13 -21.10
CA SER A 380 3.50 -9.26 -20.50
C SER A 380 4.18 -9.69 -19.19
N PRO A 381 3.44 -10.27 -18.24
CA PRO A 381 4.03 -10.74 -16.99
C PRO A 381 5.17 -11.74 -17.19
N VAL A 382 6.33 -11.47 -16.59
CA VAL A 382 7.51 -12.36 -16.56
C VAL A 382 7.82 -12.70 -15.12
N GLN A 383 8.11 -13.98 -14.84
CA GLN A 383 8.42 -14.44 -13.49
C GLN A 383 9.76 -13.89 -12.99
N VAL A 384 9.77 -13.38 -11.76
CA VAL A 384 10.97 -12.86 -11.08
C VAL A 384 11.72 -14.02 -10.43
N GLY A 385 12.82 -14.44 -11.07
CA GLY A 385 13.62 -15.57 -10.59
C GLY A 385 12.85 -16.91 -10.59
N ALA A 386 13.34 -17.89 -9.83
CA ALA A 386 12.75 -19.22 -9.73
C ALA A 386 12.09 -19.51 -8.35
N LEU A 387 12.07 -18.52 -7.45
CA LEU A 387 11.59 -18.72 -6.08
C LEU A 387 10.05 -18.78 -6.04
N THR A 388 9.55 -19.65 -5.16
CA THR A 388 8.12 -19.82 -4.86
C THR A 388 7.83 -19.60 -3.38
N THR A 389 8.62 -18.75 -2.74
CA THR A 389 8.55 -18.43 -1.30
C THR A 389 8.18 -16.94 -1.06
N TRP A 390 7.76 -16.23 -2.11
CA TRP A 390 7.26 -14.88 -1.98
C TRP A 390 5.91 -14.88 -1.26
N ASN A 391 5.81 -14.23 -0.11
CA ASN A 391 4.60 -14.29 0.71
C ASN A 391 3.74 -13.03 0.63
N LYS A 392 4.29 -11.93 0.08
CA LYS A 392 3.54 -10.70 -0.21
C LYS A 392 4.29 -9.89 -1.25
N SER A 393 3.61 -9.32 -2.25
CA SER A 393 4.10 -8.17 -2.98
C SER A 393 4.07 -6.94 -2.04
N ALA A 394 4.80 -5.90 -2.34
CA ALA A 394 4.72 -4.67 -1.55
C ALA A 394 3.27 -4.17 -1.44
N GLY A 395 3.02 -3.33 -0.45
CA GLY A 395 1.81 -2.53 -0.37
C GLY A 395 1.71 -1.52 -1.52
N GLU A 396 1.10 -0.39 -1.29
CA GLU A 396 1.02 0.71 -2.26
C GLU A 396 2.43 1.22 -2.59
N MET A 397 2.76 1.28 -3.89
CA MET A 397 4.03 1.75 -4.41
C MET A 397 3.82 2.95 -5.34
N SER A 398 2.77 3.77 -5.11
CA SER A 398 2.44 4.85 -6.01
C SER A 398 3.66 5.74 -6.29
N ASN A 399 4.02 5.91 -7.57
CA ASN A 399 5.19 6.62 -8.05
C ASN A 399 6.60 6.06 -7.74
N ALA A 400 6.75 4.92 -7.11
CA ALA A 400 8.07 4.36 -6.82
C ALA A 400 8.86 4.02 -8.09
N LEU A 401 10.16 4.34 -8.08
CA LEU A 401 11.13 3.95 -9.10
C LEU A 401 11.93 2.69 -8.70
N HIS A 402 11.59 2.08 -7.59
CA HIS A 402 12.18 0.85 -7.08
C HIS A 402 11.09 -0.09 -6.60
N SER A 403 11.44 -1.31 -6.39
CA SER A 403 10.54 -2.40 -6.10
C SER A 403 10.86 -3.05 -4.77
N VAL A 404 9.86 -3.64 -4.15
CA VAL A 404 10.01 -4.36 -2.90
C VAL A 404 9.05 -5.55 -2.83
N ALA A 405 9.47 -6.63 -2.19
CA ALA A 405 8.62 -7.77 -1.87
C ALA A 405 9.09 -8.46 -0.58
N PHE A 406 8.17 -9.21 0.03
CA PHE A 406 8.47 -10.03 1.19
C PHE A 406 8.66 -11.49 0.77
N GLN A 407 9.64 -12.14 1.40
CA GLN A 407 9.91 -13.57 1.23
C GLN A 407 9.87 -14.27 2.58
N SER A 408 9.38 -15.51 2.60
CA SER A 408 9.58 -16.40 3.75
C SER A 408 11.00 -16.97 3.71
N PRO A 409 11.71 -16.99 4.85
CA PRO A 409 13.04 -17.57 4.95
C PRO A 409 13.11 -19.03 4.54
#